data_8d2109704caf3a6f41b89043ff26b10f
#
_entry.id   8d2109704caf3a6f41b89043ff26b10f
#
_cell.length_a   1.000
_cell.length_b   1.000
_cell.length_c   1.000
_cell.angle_alpha   90.00
_cell.angle_beta   90.00
_cell.angle_gamma   90.00
#
_symmetry.space_group_name_H-M   'P 1'
#
loop_
_entity.id
_entity.type
_entity.pdbx_description
1 polymer ?
#
loop_
_entity_poly.entity_id
_entity_poly.type
_entity_poly.pdbx_seq_one_letter_code
_entity_poly.pdbx_strand_id
1 'polypeptide(L)'
;MPEGYTHVRTARKAAHAIHYKVRCPEAFAAGANGPDVFFSFEIWKRPRSRRFDLPALGSRMHEEATGAFLQSLLRHVKTGAQVEYTLGFLSHYAADTLLHPYVAAVCEPGGPYAGKGGHGYFEIALDSTLHAEDTGVSQVPADDACPLPKGEDLAEITLLLQQALRETYGAEVSAECLADAFYYFNRVRRLFTSRHGLRRGLFYVVETFFGGRGFLTGHVSPRALALNLPDDWTDPATGQQHHGGAFALLKQAERLSALYMTGALQHWMGVLPQTDIVKLLGSRDYGTGTETERSTAPAAGPAAPPPDAAGPTEPQPSTDKGE
;
A
#
# COMPACT_ATOMS: atom_id res chain seq x y z
N MET A 1 -0.73 1.81 -11.45
CA MET A 1 -0.23 3.06 -10.85
C MET A 1 -1.19 3.52 -9.79
N PRO A 2 -0.69 3.99 -8.71
CA PRO A 2 -1.27 3.89 -7.39
C PRO A 2 -2.36 4.91 -7.12
N GLU A 3 -3.40 4.39 -6.53
CA GLU A 3 -4.48 5.15 -5.98
C GLU A 3 -4.32 5.16 -4.45
N GLY A 4 -3.43 6.05 -4.03
CA GLY A 4 -2.93 6.07 -2.66
C GLY A 4 -3.97 6.43 -1.62
N TYR A 5 -5.03 7.20 -1.95
CA TYR A 5 -5.99 7.62 -0.93
C TYR A 5 -6.79 6.47 -0.36
N THR A 6 -7.26 5.56 -1.20
CA THR A 6 -7.99 4.37 -0.77
C THR A 6 -7.15 3.53 0.21
N HIS A 7 -5.87 3.32 -0.09
CA HIS A 7 -4.94 2.60 0.78
C HIS A 7 -4.70 3.32 2.11
N VAL A 8 -4.38 4.62 2.06
CA VAL A 8 -4.15 5.42 3.27
C VAL A 8 -5.40 5.48 4.15
N ARG A 9 -6.58 5.66 3.54
CA ARG A 9 -7.87 5.65 4.25
C ARG A 9 -8.14 4.31 4.92
N THR A 10 -7.94 3.20 4.20
CA THR A 10 -8.12 1.83 4.73
C THR A 10 -7.21 1.59 5.93
N ALA A 11 -5.92 1.95 5.82
CA ALA A 11 -4.98 1.83 6.91
C ALA A 11 -5.37 2.65 8.15
N ARG A 12 -5.78 3.91 7.95
CA ARG A 12 -6.24 4.79 9.05
C ARG A 12 -7.49 4.25 9.73
N LYS A 13 -8.45 3.73 8.98
CA LYS A 13 -9.66 3.10 9.54
C LYS A 13 -9.35 1.83 10.31
N ALA A 14 -8.43 1.02 9.80
CA ALA A 14 -7.95 -0.18 10.49
C ALA A 14 -7.26 0.16 11.81
N ALA A 15 -6.34 1.14 11.82
CA ALA A 15 -5.67 1.60 13.03
C ALA A 15 -6.68 2.17 14.06
N HIS A 16 -7.65 2.95 13.61
CA HIS A 16 -8.73 3.47 14.46
C HIS A 16 -9.57 2.34 15.09
N ALA A 17 -9.90 1.30 14.31
CA ALA A 17 -10.71 0.17 14.78
C ALA A 17 -10.04 -0.63 15.90
N ILE A 18 -8.71 -0.68 15.94
CA ILE A 18 -7.93 -1.33 17.01
C ILE A 18 -7.43 -0.35 18.07
N HIS A 19 -7.93 0.89 18.06
CA HIS A 19 -7.51 1.97 18.98
C HIS A 19 -6.00 2.26 18.95
N TYR A 20 -5.33 1.98 17.83
CA TYR A 20 -3.92 2.27 17.66
C TYR A 20 -3.71 3.76 17.35
N LYS A 21 -2.87 4.42 18.15
CA LYS A 21 -2.51 5.82 17.95
C LYS A 21 -1.28 5.93 17.05
N VAL A 22 -1.48 6.32 15.80
CA VAL A 22 -0.39 6.59 14.85
C VAL A 22 0.44 7.77 15.34
N ARG A 23 1.77 7.60 15.45
CA ARG A 23 2.73 8.60 15.94
C ARG A 23 3.53 9.24 14.81
N CYS A 24 3.84 8.49 13.76
CA CYS A 24 4.55 8.94 12.56
C CYS A 24 3.61 8.85 11.34
N PRO A 25 2.64 9.79 11.18
CA PRO A 25 1.55 9.64 10.22
C PRO A 25 2.01 9.60 8.76
N GLU A 26 3.11 10.28 8.40
CA GLU A 26 3.68 10.22 7.06
C GLU A 26 4.32 8.87 6.76
N ALA A 27 5.02 8.27 7.75
CA ALA A 27 5.60 6.94 7.64
C ALA A 27 4.51 5.87 7.50
N PHE A 28 3.47 5.94 8.34
CA PHE A 28 2.32 5.04 8.29
C PHE A 28 1.60 5.09 6.93
N ALA A 29 1.30 6.30 6.46
CA ALA A 29 0.62 6.49 5.19
C ALA A 29 1.51 6.15 3.99
N ALA A 30 2.83 6.37 4.06
CA ALA A 30 3.77 5.90 3.05
C ALA A 30 3.82 4.37 2.98
N GLY A 31 3.79 3.70 4.14
CA GLY A 31 3.67 2.24 4.21
C GLY A 31 2.38 1.74 3.58
N ALA A 32 1.25 2.45 3.78
CA ALA A 32 -0.03 2.09 3.17
C ALA A 32 -0.03 2.12 1.64
N ASN A 33 0.94 2.78 1.01
CA ASN A 33 1.15 2.70 -0.43
C ASN A 33 2.02 1.50 -0.86
N GLY A 34 2.56 0.73 0.08
CA GLY A 34 3.27 -0.51 -0.20
C GLY A 34 4.36 -0.39 -1.26
N PRO A 35 4.48 -1.37 -2.17
CA PRO A 35 5.46 -1.35 -3.26
C PRO A 35 5.10 -0.42 -4.41
N ASP A 36 3.89 0.17 -4.42
CA ASP A 36 3.41 1.06 -5.48
C ASP A 36 4.28 2.30 -5.66
N VAL A 37 4.94 2.73 -4.60
CA VAL A 37 5.89 3.84 -4.64
C VAL A 37 6.99 3.63 -5.71
N PHE A 38 7.29 2.38 -6.04
CA PHE A 38 8.34 2.02 -6.99
C PHE A 38 7.94 2.24 -8.45
N PHE A 39 6.64 2.15 -8.78
CA PHE A 39 6.17 2.33 -10.15
C PHE A 39 6.41 3.73 -10.73
N SER A 40 6.54 4.73 -9.87
CA SER A 40 6.81 6.10 -10.31
C SER A 40 8.30 6.42 -10.48
N PHE A 41 9.20 5.50 -10.09
CA PHE A 41 10.64 5.75 -10.11
C PHE A 41 11.19 5.85 -11.53
N GLU A 42 11.70 7.03 -11.89
CA GLU A 42 12.34 7.30 -13.18
C GLU A 42 11.54 6.82 -14.40
N ILE A 43 10.19 6.91 -14.36
CA ILE A 43 9.30 6.39 -15.42
C ILE A 43 9.53 7.03 -16.79
N TRP A 44 10.17 8.20 -16.85
CA TRP A 44 10.57 8.87 -18.09
C TRP A 44 11.84 8.27 -18.74
N LYS A 45 12.55 7.40 -18.02
CA LYS A 45 13.71 6.68 -18.53
C LYS A 45 13.32 5.28 -19.02
N ARG A 46 14.04 4.82 -20.05
CA ARG A 46 13.96 3.40 -20.45
C ARG A 46 14.47 2.52 -19.31
N PRO A 47 13.94 1.31 -19.08
CA PRO A 47 14.36 0.44 -17.97
C PRO A 47 15.87 0.28 -17.82
N ARG A 48 16.59 0.03 -18.94
CA ARG A 48 18.07 -0.12 -18.95
C ARG A 48 18.85 1.16 -18.60
N SER A 49 18.19 2.31 -18.58
CA SER A 49 18.82 3.61 -18.27
C SER A 49 18.46 4.13 -16.87
N ARG A 50 17.66 3.40 -16.11
CA ARG A 50 17.34 3.71 -14.71
C ARG A 50 18.54 3.40 -13.82
N ARG A 51 18.70 4.14 -12.72
CA ARG A 51 19.72 3.83 -11.68
C ARG A 51 19.50 2.46 -11.06
N PHE A 52 18.25 2.06 -10.94
CA PHE A 52 17.78 0.73 -10.61
C PHE A 52 16.39 0.54 -11.22
N ASP A 53 16.02 -0.66 -11.64
CA ASP A 53 14.67 -0.89 -12.18
C ASP A 53 13.68 -1.18 -11.08
N LEU A 54 13.39 -0.14 -10.25
CA LEU A 54 12.40 -0.22 -9.17
C LEU A 54 11.00 -0.59 -9.66
N PRO A 55 10.49 -0.10 -10.82
CA PRO A 55 9.20 -0.56 -11.32
C PRO A 55 9.14 -2.08 -11.55
N ALA A 56 10.19 -2.69 -12.09
CA ALA A 56 10.23 -4.15 -12.25
C ALA A 56 10.30 -4.87 -10.90
N LEU A 57 11.04 -4.32 -9.93
CA LEU A 57 11.08 -4.85 -8.57
C LEU A 57 9.71 -4.72 -7.90
N GLY A 58 9.02 -3.58 -8.07
CA GLY A 58 7.65 -3.38 -7.57
C GLY A 58 6.69 -4.45 -8.09
N SER A 59 6.73 -4.77 -9.40
CA SER A 59 5.93 -5.86 -9.97
C SER A 59 6.24 -7.21 -9.31
N ARG A 60 7.52 -7.54 -9.14
CA ARG A 60 7.93 -8.76 -8.44
C ARG A 60 7.41 -8.81 -7.00
N MET A 61 7.41 -7.69 -6.30
CA MET A 61 6.91 -7.61 -4.92
C MET A 61 5.40 -7.85 -4.81
N HIS A 62 4.63 -7.62 -5.89
CA HIS A 62 3.22 -7.95 -5.93
C HIS A 62 2.95 -9.44 -6.20
N GLU A 63 3.88 -10.11 -6.86
CA GLU A 63 3.66 -11.46 -7.41
C GLU A 63 4.48 -12.54 -6.70
N GLU A 64 5.69 -12.21 -6.23
CA GLU A 64 6.67 -13.19 -5.74
C GLU A 64 7.02 -12.97 -4.27
N ALA A 65 7.13 -14.05 -3.50
CA ALA A 65 7.66 -14.06 -2.13
C ALA A 65 7.05 -13.03 -1.18
N THR A 66 5.79 -12.67 -1.39
CA THR A 66 5.08 -11.60 -0.68
C THR A 66 5.10 -11.81 0.82
N GLY A 67 4.77 -13.02 1.30
CA GLY A 67 4.83 -13.37 2.71
C GLY A 67 6.24 -13.33 3.29
N ALA A 68 7.27 -13.73 2.52
CA ALA A 68 8.67 -13.65 2.97
C ALA A 68 9.11 -12.19 3.16
N PHE A 69 8.69 -11.29 2.26
CA PHE A 69 8.95 -9.87 2.37
C PHE A 69 8.29 -9.25 3.62
N LEU A 70 7.01 -9.57 3.88
CA LEU A 70 6.32 -9.11 5.09
C LEU A 70 7.01 -9.60 6.37
N GLN A 71 7.44 -10.87 6.40
CA GLN A 71 8.20 -11.41 7.53
C GLN A 71 9.56 -10.71 7.70
N SER A 72 10.22 -10.34 6.61
CA SER A 72 11.47 -9.59 6.65
C SER A 72 11.26 -8.19 7.21
N LEU A 73 10.20 -7.48 6.78
CA LEU A 73 9.83 -6.20 7.38
C LEU A 73 9.64 -6.33 8.90
N LEU A 74 8.78 -7.27 9.34
CA LEU A 74 8.49 -7.48 10.77
C LEU A 74 9.75 -7.74 11.61
N ARG A 75 10.71 -8.49 11.06
CA ARG A 75 11.95 -8.90 11.72
C ARG A 75 12.95 -7.75 11.88
N HIS A 76 13.00 -6.84 10.91
CA HIS A 76 14.01 -5.79 10.84
C HIS A 76 13.56 -4.43 11.42
N VAL A 77 12.33 -4.32 11.91
CA VAL A 77 11.84 -3.12 12.59
C VAL A 77 12.67 -2.80 13.83
N LYS A 78 13.11 -1.54 13.98
CA LYS A 78 13.92 -1.06 15.11
C LYS A 78 13.44 0.26 15.68
N THR A 79 12.69 1.06 14.92
CA THR A 79 12.30 2.43 15.28
C THR A 79 10.81 2.65 15.11
N GLY A 80 10.28 3.74 15.69
CA GLY A 80 8.87 4.09 15.57
C GLY A 80 8.42 4.30 14.13
N ALA A 81 9.23 4.98 13.33
CA ALA A 81 8.90 5.21 11.91
C ALA A 81 8.85 3.89 11.12
N GLN A 82 9.73 2.94 11.41
CA GLN A 82 9.73 1.60 10.81
C GLN A 82 8.53 0.77 11.24
N VAL A 83 8.10 0.85 12.51
CA VAL A 83 6.85 0.24 13.00
C VAL A 83 5.67 0.76 12.20
N GLU A 84 5.52 2.08 12.14
CA GLU A 84 4.40 2.73 11.46
C GLU A 84 4.37 2.39 9.96
N TYR A 85 5.53 2.45 9.30
CA TYR A 85 5.66 2.05 7.90
C TYR A 85 5.24 0.59 7.68
N THR A 86 5.69 -0.32 8.55
CA THR A 86 5.35 -1.75 8.42
C THR A 86 3.87 -1.99 8.64
N LEU A 87 3.24 -1.35 9.63
CA LEU A 87 1.79 -1.45 9.85
C LEU A 87 1.00 -0.94 8.64
N GLY A 88 1.43 0.18 8.06
CA GLY A 88 0.85 0.68 6.80
C GLY A 88 1.00 -0.33 5.66
N PHE A 89 2.19 -0.93 5.50
CA PHE A 89 2.47 -1.92 4.46
C PHE A 89 1.60 -3.18 4.57
N LEU A 90 1.36 -3.65 5.80
CA LEU A 90 0.43 -4.76 6.04
C LEU A 90 -1.01 -4.42 5.61
N SER A 91 -1.42 -3.16 5.76
CA SER A 91 -2.72 -2.70 5.26
C SER A 91 -2.79 -2.65 3.74
N HIS A 92 -1.71 -2.23 3.08
CA HIS A 92 -1.62 -2.28 1.62
C HIS A 92 -1.82 -3.72 1.12
N TYR A 93 -1.06 -4.67 1.67
CA TYR A 93 -1.19 -6.08 1.33
C TYR A 93 -2.62 -6.61 1.52
N ALA A 94 -3.26 -6.28 2.63
CA ALA A 94 -4.64 -6.69 2.90
C ALA A 94 -5.64 -6.09 1.89
N ALA A 95 -5.45 -4.83 1.50
CA ALA A 95 -6.33 -4.15 0.57
C ALA A 95 -6.19 -4.70 -0.85
N ASP A 96 -4.97 -4.83 -1.34
CA ASP A 96 -4.70 -5.29 -2.69
C ASP A 96 -5.18 -6.72 -2.92
N THR A 97 -4.84 -7.63 -2.03
CA THR A 97 -5.25 -9.04 -2.16
C THR A 97 -6.76 -9.26 -2.18
N LEU A 98 -7.55 -8.28 -1.69
CA LEU A 98 -9.01 -8.35 -1.71
C LEU A 98 -9.65 -7.54 -2.83
N LEU A 99 -9.06 -6.39 -3.20
CA LEU A 99 -9.67 -5.47 -4.16
C LEU A 99 -9.25 -5.75 -5.60
N HIS A 100 -8.01 -6.12 -5.87
CA HIS A 100 -7.52 -6.31 -7.24
C HIS A 100 -8.24 -7.41 -8.02
N PRO A 101 -8.66 -8.56 -7.45
CA PRO A 101 -9.52 -9.50 -8.17
C PRO A 101 -10.81 -8.86 -8.69
N TYR A 102 -11.42 -7.98 -7.88
CA TYR A 102 -12.60 -7.23 -8.30
C TYR A 102 -12.27 -6.17 -9.37
N VAL A 103 -11.16 -5.45 -9.20
CA VAL A 103 -10.68 -4.48 -10.21
C VAL A 103 -10.45 -5.17 -11.54
N ALA A 104 -9.82 -6.35 -11.53
CA ALA A 104 -9.65 -7.15 -12.73
C ALA A 104 -10.99 -7.51 -13.38
N ALA A 105 -11.96 -7.98 -12.57
CA ALA A 105 -13.30 -8.36 -13.08
C ALA A 105 -14.05 -7.19 -13.73
N VAL A 106 -14.04 -5.99 -13.14
CA VAL A 106 -14.73 -4.82 -13.71
C VAL A 106 -14.00 -4.24 -14.93
N CYS A 107 -12.74 -4.61 -15.16
CA CYS A 107 -11.94 -4.23 -16.31
C CYS A 107 -11.99 -5.26 -17.45
N GLU A 108 -12.63 -6.43 -17.25
CA GLU A 108 -12.84 -7.44 -18.30
C GLU A 108 -13.66 -6.87 -19.48
N PRO A 109 -13.54 -7.48 -20.67
CA PRO A 109 -14.34 -7.07 -21.82
C PRO A 109 -15.85 -7.09 -21.50
N GLY A 110 -16.51 -5.95 -21.67
CA GLY A 110 -17.92 -5.74 -21.30
C GLY A 110 -18.14 -5.18 -19.91
N GLY A 111 -17.13 -5.12 -19.07
CA GLY A 111 -17.18 -4.47 -17.77
C GLY A 111 -17.21 -2.94 -17.87
N PRO A 112 -17.62 -2.24 -16.79
CA PRO A 112 -17.77 -0.77 -16.78
C PRO A 112 -16.44 -0.02 -16.95
N TYR A 113 -15.32 -0.69 -16.73
CA TYR A 113 -13.95 -0.15 -16.87
C TYR A 113 -13.13 -0.91 -17.91
N ALA A 114 -13.79 -1.63 -18.84
CA ALA A 114 -13.09 -2.33 -19.91
C ALA A 114 -12.24 -1.37 -20.77
N GLY A 115 -11.09 -1.87 -21.20
CA GLY A 115 -10.22 -1.16 -22.13
C GLY A 115 -8.98 -0.54 -21.48
N LYS A 116 -8.17 0.11 -22.33
CA LYS A 116 -6.87 0.66 -21.95
C LYS A 116 -7.00 1.76 -20.89
N GLY A 117 -6.29 1.62 -19.79
CA GLY A 117 -6.32 2.56 -18.67
C GLY A 117 -7.57 2.42 -17.77
N GLY A 118 -8.42 1.41 -18.00
CA GLY A 118 -9.63 1.17 -17.20
C GLY A 118 -9.31 0.88 -15.73
N HIS A 119 -8.27 0.09 -15.47
CA HIS A 119 -7.77 -0.19 -14.12
C HIS A 119 -7.45 1.11 -13.36
N GLY A 120 -6.55 1.93 -13.87
CA GLY A 120 -6.20 3.20 -13.22
C GLY A 120 -7.39 4.17 -13.15
N TYR A 121 -8.30 4.16 -14.15
CA TYR A 121 -9.51 4.96 -14.09
C TYR A 121 -10.41 4.54 -12.92
N PHE A 122 -10.61 3.23 -12.71
CA PHE A 122 -11.41 2.70 -11.60
C PHE A 122 -10.84 3.16 -10.25
N GLU A 123 -9.56 2.96 -10.05
CA GLU A 123 -8.89 3.31 -8.80
C GLU A 123 -8.96 4.81 -8.51
N ILE A 124 -8.67 5.68 -9.51
CA ILE A 124 -8.86 7.14 -9.39
C ILE A 124 -10.30 7.52 -9.09
N ALA A 125 -11.27 6.83 -9.69
CA ALA A 125 -12.68 7.10 -9.45
C ALA A 125 -13.09 6.70 -8.02
N LEU A 126 -12.56 5.58 -7.53
CA LEU A 126 -12.75 5.13 -6.16
C LEU A 126 -12.13 6.11 -5.15
N ASP A 127 -10.87 6.50 -5.35
CA ASP A 127 -10.18 7.52 -4.55
C ASP A 127 -10.98 8.82 -4.48
N SER A 128 -11.44 9.30 -5.64
CA SER A 128 -12.21 10.55 -5.73
C SER A 128 -13.55 10.46 -5.00
N THR A 129 -14.20 9.31 -5.06
CA THR A 129 -15.48 9.05 -4.38
C THR A 129 -15.29 9.02 -2.87
N LEU A 130 -14.32 8.24 -2.40
CA LEU A 130 -14.04 8.10 -0.96
C LEU A 130 -13.55 9.43 -0.35
N HIS A 131 -12.75 10.20 -1.08
CA HIS A 131 -12.31 11.51 -0.62
C HIS A 131 -13.47 12.50 -0.56
N ALA A 132 -14.41 12.43 -1.51
CA ALA A 132 -15.63 13.25 -1.45
C ALA A 132 -16.55 12.87 -0.28
N GLU A 133 -16.65 11.58 0.05
CA GLU A 133 -17.37 11.13 1.25
C GLU A 133 -16.75 11.71 2.54
N ASP A 134 -15.43 11.68 2.64
CA ASP A 134 -14.73 12.06 3.88
C ASP A 134 -14.60 13.59 4.02
N THR A 135 -14.52 14.36 2.90
CA THR A 135 -14.15 15.80 2.91
C THR A 135 -15.12 16.71 2.16
N GLY A 136 -16.06 16.17 1.41
CA GLY A 136 -16.94 16.92 0.50
C GLY A 136 -16.30 17.30 -0.84
N VAL A 137 -15.02 16.93 -1.10
CA VAL A 137 -14.27 17.28 -2.31
C VAL A 137 -13.75 16.04 -3.01
N SER A 138 -14.07 15.89 -4.30
CA SER A 138 -13.62 14.71 -5.09
C SER A 138 -12.15 14.77 -5.54
N GLN A 139 -11.51 15.94 -5.47
CA GLN A 139 -10.11 16.07 -5.83
C GLN A 139 -9.22 15.69 -4.65
N VAL A 140 -8.47 14.59 -4.80
CA VAL A 140 -7.53 14.11 -3.78
C VAL A 140 -6.21 14.88 -3.85
N PRO A 141 -5.80 15.59 -2.78
CA PRO A 141 -4.45 16.17 -2.69
C PRO A 141 -3.38 15.09 -2.76
N ALA A 142 -2.25 15.39 -3.39
CA ALA A 142 -1.16 14.41 -3.48
C ALA A 142 -0.61 14.02 -2.10
N ASP A 143 -0.61 14.95 -1.15
CA ASP A 143 -0.10 14.67 0.20
C ASP A 143 -1.06 13.80 1.03
N ASP A 144 -2.34 13.73 0.67
CA ASP A 144 -3.31 12.83 1.31
C ASP A 144 -3.23 11.39 0.76
N ALA A 145 -2.90 11.24 -0.54
CA ALA A 145 -2.76 9.96 -1.20
C ALA A 145 -1.34 9.40 -1.12
N CYS A 146 -0.34 10.24 -1.35
CA CYS A 146 1.06 9.87 -1.50
C CYS A 146 1.95 10.75 -0.61
N PRO A 147 1.81 10.66 0.73
CA PRO A 147 2.60 11.46 1.64
C PRO A 147 4.09 11.15 1.49
N LEU A 148 4.91 12.16 1.74
CA LEU A 148 6.36 12.06 1.64
C LEU A 148 6.98 12.09 3.04
N PRO A 149 7.46 10.97 3.57
CA PRO A 149 8.28 10.95 4.78
C PRO A 149 9.53 11.81 4.59
N LYS A 150 10.05 12.40 5.66
CA LYS A 150 11.17 13.35 5.59
C LYS A 150 12.20 13.08 6.69
N GLY A 151 13.40 13.62 6.49
CA GLY A 151 14.44 13.60 7.50
C GLY A 151 14.77 12.19 7.97
N GLU A 152 14.78 12.00 9.29
CA GLU A 152 15.14 10.76 9.95
C GLU A 152 14.14 9.63 9.62
N ASP A 153 12.84 9.90 9.62
CA ASP A 153 11.82 8.89 9.27
C ASP A 153 12.06 8.27 7.89
N LEU A 154 12.37 9.10 6.87
CA LEU A 154 12.67 8.62 5.52
C LEU A 154 13.96 7.78 5.50
N ALA A 155 14.99 8.23 6.22
CA ALA A 155 16.25 7.48 6.31
C ALA A 155 16.04 6.10 6.95
N GLU A 156 15.29 6.03 8.04
CA GLU A 156 14.97 4.78 8.73
C GLU A 156 14.12 3.83 7.88
N ILE A 157 13.11 4.35 7.16
CA ILE A 157 12.30 3.56 6.24
C ILE A 157 13.17 3.00 5.10
N THR A 158 14.06 3.80 4.53
CA THR A 158 14.95 3.31 3.47
C THR A 158 15.92 2.24 3.94
N LEU A 159 16.43 2.34 5.16
CA LEU A 159 17.26 1.28 5.77
C LEU A 159 16.48 -0.02 5.97
N LEU A 160 15.25 0.05 6.47
CA LEU A 160 14.37 -1.11 6.61
C LEU A 160 14.12 -1.78 5.26
N LEU A 161 13.78 -0.99 4.24
CA LEU A 161 13.53 -1.48 2.88
C LEU A 161 14.77 -2.11 2.27
N GLN A 162 15.96 -1.51 2.43
CA GLN A 162 17.21 -2.09 1.94
C GLN A 162 17.46 -3.50 2.51
N GLN A 163 17.24 -3.68 3.81
CA GLN A 163 17.41 -4.96 4.47
C GLN A 163 16.39 -5.99 3.96
N ALA A 164 15.12 -5.62 3.91
CA ALA A 164 14.05 -6.52 3.48
C ALA A 164 14.16 -6.90 1.99
N LEU A 165 14.50 -5.96 1.12
CA LEU A 165 14.67 -6.19 -0.32
C LEU A 165 15.88 -7.08 -0.61
N ARG A 166 16.99 -6.85 0.09
CA ARG A 166 18.19 -7.71 -0.02
C ARG A 166 17.89 -9.13 0.41
N GLU A 167 17.27 -9.29 1.57
CA GLU A 167 16.97 -10.61 2.13
C GLU A 167 15.98 -11.40 1.27
N THR A 168 14.93 -10.74 0.78
CA THR A 168 13.84 -11.44 0.08
C THR A 168 14.11 -11.63 -1.40
N TYR A 169 14.64 -10.60 -2.07
CA TYR A 169 14.79 -10.58 -3.53
C TYR A 169 16.23 -10.56 -4.01
N GLY A 170 17.22 -10.53 -3.11
CA GLY A 170 18.62 -10.31 -3.47
C GLY A 170 18.88 -8.94 -4.09
N ALA A 171 18.00 -7.98 -3.89
CA ALA A 171 18.05 -6.68 -4.54
C ALA A 171 18.86 -5.66 -3.72
N GLU A 172 20.00 -5.22 -4.26
CA GLU A 172 20.87 -4.21 -3.66
C GLU A 172 20.47 -2.81 -4.16
N VAL A 173 19.52 -2.20 -3.47
CA VAL A 173 19.01 -0.87 -3.83
C VAL A 173 19.63 0.18 -2.91
N SER A 174 20.13 1.29 -3.48
CA SER A 174 20.68 2.38 -2.66
C SER A 174 19.58 3.13 -1.90
N ALA A 175 19.90 3.64 -0.69
CA ALA A 175 18.97 4.45 0.09
C ALA A 175 18.48 5.68 -0.69
N GLU A 176 19.34 6.27 -1.53
CA GLU A 176 18.99 7.40 -2.40
C GLU A 176 17.92 7.00 -3.43
N CYS A 177 18.04 5.83 -4.09
CA CYS A 177 17.01 5.36 -5.02
C CYS A 177 15.66 5.13 -4.33
N LEU A 178 15.68 4.58 -3.10
CA LEU A 178 14.47 4.35 -2.32
C LEU A 178 13.84 5.68 -1.88
N ALA A 179 14.63 6.64 -1.40
CA ALA A 179 14.15 7.97 -1.03
C ALA A 179 13.54 8.70 -2.24
N ASP A 180 14.21 8.64 -3.39
CA ASP A 180 13.71 9.22 -4.63
C ASP A 180 12.43 8.54 -5.14
N ALA A 181 12.20 7.25 -4.85
CA ALA A 181 10.95 6.58 -5.21
C ALA A 181 9.76 7.26 -4.52
N PHE A 182 9.82 7.54 -3.22
CA PHE A 182 8.78 8.29 -2.50
C PHE A 182 8.60 9.70 -3.07
N TYR A 183 9.70 10.40 -3.36
CA TYR A 183 9.66 11.72 -3.94
C TYR A 183 8.98 11.73 -5.31
N TYR A 184 9.37 10.82 -6.22
CA TYR A 184 8.76 10.73 -7.56
C TYR A 184 7.30 10.31 -7.49
N PHE A 185 6.94 9.42 -6.59
CA PHE A 185 5.56 9.01 -6.36
C PHE A 185 4.65 10.20 -6.04
N ASN A 186 5.03 11.01 -5.06
CA ASN A 186 4.32 12.24 -4.74
C ASN A 186 4.29 13.25 -5.91
N ARG A 187 5.42 13.42 -6.62
CA ARG A 187 5.52 14.34 -7.77
C ARG A 187 4.66 13.90 -8.94
N VAL A 188 4.65 12.61 -9.27
CA VAL A 188 3.80 12.05 -10.32
C VAL A 188 2.33 12.26 -9.95
N ARG A 189 1.93 11.99 -8.71
CA ARG A 189 0.56 12.26 -8.26
C ARG A 189 0.15 13.72 -8.43
N ARG A 190 1.01 14.67 -8.04
CA ARG A 190 0.77 16.11 -8.26
C ARG A 190 0.62 16.45 -9.75
N LEU A 191 1.38 15.81 -10.62
CA LEU A 191 1.28 16.00 -12.07
C LEU A 191 -0.05 15.50 -12.62
N PHE A 192 -0.53 14.33 -12.15
CA PHE A 192 -1.79 13.71 -12.56
C PHE A 192 -3.02 14.27 -11.84
N THR A 193 -2.91 15.32 -11.04
CA THR A 193 -4.03 16.05 -10.45
C THR A 193 -4.41 17.25 -11.34
N SER A 194 -5.68 17.31 -11.79
CA SER A 194 -6.15 18.34 -12.74
C SER A 194 -7.44 19.01 -12.25
N ARG A 195 -7.29 20.05 -11.40
CA ARG A 195 -8.42 20.75 -10.76
C ARG A 195 -9.48 21.25 -11.76
N HIS A 196 -9.04 21.78 -12.90
CA HIS A 196 -9.92 22.40 -13.92
C HIS A 196 -9.93 21.63 -15.25
N GLY A 197 -9.46 20.39 -15.27
CA GLY A 197 -9.44 19.57 -16.49
C GLY A 197 -8.36 19.93 -17.52
N LEU A 198 -7.62 21.04 -17.35
CA LEU A 198 -6.63 21.52 -18.31
C LEU A 198 -5.51 20.49 -18.55
N ARG A 199 -4.93 19.94 -17.48
CA ARG A 199 -3.89 18.90 -17.60
C ARG A 199 -4.44 17.63 -18.23
N ARG A 200 -5.71 17.29 -17.96
CA ARG A 200 -6.37 16.14 -18.60
C ARG A 200 -6.48 16.35 -20.10
N GLY A 201 -6.89 17.54 -20.56
CA GLY A 201 -6.92 17.90 -21.97
C GLY A 201 -5.54 17.80 -22.63
N LEU A 202 -4.50 18.30 -21.95
CA LEU A 202 -3.12 18.18 -22.43
C LEU A 202 -2.69 16.71 -22.54
N PHE A 203 -2.92 15.90 -21.52
CA PHE A 203 -2.57 14.48 -21.55
C PHE A 203 -3.34 13.71 -22.61
N TYR A 204 -4.62 14.07 -22.86
CA TYR A 204 -5.42 13.46 -23.93
C TYR A 204 -4.79 13.69 -25.32
N VAL A 205 -4.21 14.86 -25.56
CA VAL A 205 -3.51 15.13 -26.82
C VAL A 205 -2.18 14.38 -26.85
N VAL A 206 -1.41 14.43 -25.78
CA VAL A 206 -0.07 13.79 -25.71
C VAL A 206 -0.17 12.28 -25.85
N GLU A 207 -1.13 11.63 -25.18
CA GLU A 207 -1.23 10.16 -25.17
C GLU A 207 -1.60 9.57 -26.55
N THR A 208 -2.13 10.38 -27.48
CA THR A 208 -2.37 9.92 -28.86
C THR A 208 -1.07 9.58 -29.57
N PHE A 209 0.05 10.20 -29.17
CA PHE A 209 1.40 9.95 -29.70
C PHE A 209 2.20 8.94 -28.88
N PHE A 210 1.82 8.71 -27.61
CA PHE A 210 2.53 7.87 -26.68
C PHE A 210 1.57 6.92 -25.96
N GLY A 211 1.55 5.67 -26.34
CA GLY A 211 0.81 4.64 -25.64
C GLY A 211 -0.68 4.54 -25.98
N GLY A 212 -1.31 5.53 -26.64
CA GLY A 212 -2.72 5.56 -27.05
C GLY A 212 -3.66 6.05 -25.95
N ARG A 213 -4.92 6.33 -26.34
CA ARG A 213 -5.96 6.92 -25.48
C ARG A 213 -6.19 6.10 -24.21
N GLY A 214 -6.30 6.77 -23.08
CA GLY A 214 -6.52 6.17 -21.77
C GLY A 214 -5.23 5.84 -21.01
N PHE A 215 -4.07 5.81 -21.66
CA PHE A 215 -2.81 5.46 -21.03
C PHE A 215 -2.36 6.45 -19.94
N LEU A 216 -2.47 7.75 -20.21
CA LEU A 216 -2.17 8.80 -19.22
C LEU A 216 -3.45 9.33 -18.58
N THR A 217 -4.46 9.60 -19.38
CA THR A 217 -5.69 10.23 -18.88
C THR A 217 -6.50 9.33 -17.97
N GLY A 218 -6.34 8.01 -18.01
CA GLY A 218 -6.89 7.06 -17.04
C GLY A 218 -6.49 7.41 -15.60
N HIS A 219 -5.26 7.86 -15.40
CA HIS A 219 -4.68 8.19 -14.10
C HIS A 219 -4.89 9.65 -13.64
N VAL A 220 -5.64 10.49 -14.38
CA VAL A 220 -5.83 11.90 -14.03
C VAL A 220 -7.03 12.10 -13.10
N SER A 221 -6.76 12.53 -11.87
CA SER A 221 -7.74 12.88 -10.82
C SER A 221 -8.34 14.29 -11.05
N PRO A 222 -9.59 14.56 -10.63
CA PRO A 222 -10.58 13.60 -10.10
C PRO A 222 -11.32 12.86 -11.21
N ARG A 223 -11.95 11.72 -10.87
CA ARG A 223 -12.82 10.93 -11.75
C ARG A 223 -14.10 10.56 -11.02
N ALA A 224 -15.15 10.29 -11.77
CA ALA A 224 -16.39 9.76 -11.23
C ALA A 224 -16.43 8.24 -11.30
N LEU A 225 -16.88 7.61 -10.24
CA LEU A 225 -17.12 6.18 -10.22
C LEU A 225 -18.32 5.84 -11.11
N ALA A 226 -18.29 4.67 -11.76
CA ALA A 226 -19.43 4.18 -12.53
C ALA A 226 -20.62 3.92 -11.60
N LEU A 227 -21.85 4.29 -12.05
CA LEU A 227 -23.05 4.16 -11.22
C LEU A 227 -23.52 2.71 -11.05
N ASN A 228 -23.14 1.82 -11.97
CA ASN A 228 -23.61 0.44 -12.07
C ASN A 228 -22.49 -0.58 -11.84
N LEU A 229 -21.69 -0.40 -10.81
CA LEU A 229 -20.72 -1.40 -10.39
C LEU A 229 -21.43 -2.70 -10.00
N PRO A 230 -20.97 -3.86 -10.49
CA PRO A 230 -21.59 -5.14 -10.15
C PRO A 230 -21.35 -5.52 -8.70
N ASP A 231 -22.40 -6.02 -8.03
CA ASP A 231 -22.26 -6.70 -6.73
C ASP A 231 -21.96 -8.18 -6.89
N ASP A 232 -22.45 -8.79 -7.97
CA ASP A 232 -22.13 -10.18 -8.33
C ASP A 232 -21.07 -10.16 -9.42
N TRP A 233 -19.96 -10.83 -9.18
CA TRP A 233 -18.83 -10.85 -10.11
C TRP A 233 -18.08 -12.17 -10.07
N THR A 234 -17.37 -12.48 -11.14
CA THR A 234 -16.52 -13.66 -11.26
C THR A 234 -15.07 -13.23 -11.17
N ASP A 235 -14.32 -13.86 -10.30
CA ASP A 235 -12.88 -13.66 -10.21
C ASP A 235 -12.20 -14.21 -11.48
N PRO A 236 -11.52 -13.37 -12.27
CA PRO A 236 -10.90 -13.81 -13.53
C PRO A 236 -9.77 -14.82 -13.34
N ALA A 237 -9.10 -14.81 -12.19
CA ALA A 237 -7.98 -15.70 -11.92
C ALA A 237 -8.43 -17.11 -11.49
N THR A 238 -9.52 -17.19 -10.72
CA THR A 238 -9.98 -18.46 -10.13
C THR A 238 -11.27 -19.00 -10.73
N GLY A 239 -12.04 -18.17 -11.44
CA GLY A 239 -13.37 -18.49 -11.93
C GLY A 239 -14.45 -18.56 -10.84
N GLN A 240 -14.14 -18.22 -9.60
CA GLN A 240 -15.08 -18.24 -8.50
C GLN A 240 -16.09 -17.08 -8.60
N GLN A 241 -17.33 -17.38 -8.24
CA GLN A 241 -18.39 -16.38 -8.11
C GLN A 241 -18.30 -15.72 -6.73
N HIS A 242 -18.37 -14.39 -6.72
CA HIS A 242 -18.34 -13.58 -5.51
C HIS A 242 -19.57 -12.68 -5.46
N HIS A 243 -20.00 -12.36 -4.22
CA HIS A 243 -21.03 -11.38 -3.94
C HIS A 243 -20.47 -10.26 -3.07
N GLY A 244 -20.83 -9.03 -3.38
CA GLY A 244 -20.35 -7.81 -2.73
C GLY A 244 -19.33 -7.07 -3.60
N GLY A 245 -19.67 -5.83 -3.95
CA GLY A 245 -18.85 -4.96 -4.79
C GLY A 245 -17.74 -4.23 -4.01
N ALA A 246 -17.11 -3.25 -4.64
CA ALA A 246 -15.94 -2.52 -4.14
C ALA A 246 -16.06 -2.03 -2.68
N PHE A 247 -17.20 -1.47 -2.29
CA PHE A 247 -17.39 -0.95 -0.93
C PHE A 247 -17.49 -2.06 0.14
N ALA A 248 -18.05 -3.23 -0.22
CA ALA A 248 -18.09 -4.38 0.67
C ALA A 248 -16.68 -4.95 0.87
N LEU A 249 -15.90 -5.03 -0.21
CA LEU A 249 -14.50 -5.47 -0.19
C LEU A 249 -13.61 -4.50 0.59
N LEU A 250 -13.82 -3.18 0.47
CA LEU A 250 -13.12 -2.19 1.29
C LEU A 250 -13.34 -2.41 2.79
N LYS A 251 -14.58 -2.70 3.21
CA LYS A 251 -14.86 -3.04 4.62
C LYS A 251 -14.17 -4.32 5.07
N GLN A 252 -14.05 -5.29 4.17
CA GLN A 252 -13.27 -6.51 4.46
C GLN A 252 -11.78 -6.19 4.56
N ALA A 253 -11.24 -5.35 3.67
CA ALA A 253 -9.86 -4.90 3.70
C ALA A 253 -9.53 -4.12 5.00
N GLU A 254 -10.42 -3.24 5.46
CA GLU A 254 -10.29 -2.55 6.75
C GLU A 254 -10.17 -3.55 7.93
N ARG A 255 -11.02 -4.60 7.94
CA ARG A 255 -11.00 -5.65 8.99
C ARG A 255 -9.73 -6.51 8.90
N LEU A 256 -9.34 -6.92 7.70
CA LEU A 256 -8.14 -7.73 7.49
C LEU A 256 -6.88 -6.94 7.84
N SER A 257 -6.83 -5.65 7.48
CA SER A 257 -5.76 -4.74 7.87
C SER A 257 -5.64 -4.62 9.40
N ALA A 258 -6.77 -4.44 10.08
CA ALA A 258 -6.83 -4.38 11.54
C ALA A 258 -6.31 -5.68 12.18
N LEU A 259 -6.67 -6.83 11.62
CA LEU A 259 -6.20 -8.14 12.06
C LEU A 259 -4.69 -8.30 11.87
N TYR A 260 -4.15 -7.92 10.72
CA TYR A 260 -2.71 -7.98 10.44
C TYR A 260 -1.90 -7.03 11.34
N MET A 261 -2.38 -5.80 11.53
CA MET A 261 -1.76 -4.84 12.45
C MET A 261 -1.76 -5.36 13.88
N THR A 262 -2.88 -5.91 14.36
CA THR A 262 -2.97 -6.52 15.70
C THR A 262 -1.99 -7.68 15.84
N GLY A 263 -1.93 -8.56 14.85
CA GLY A 263 -0.99 -9.68 14.83
C GLY A 263 0.47 -9.22 14.90
N ALA A 264 0.84 -8.20 14.12
CA ALA A 264 2.18 -7.63 14.14
C ALA A 264 2.54 -7.02 15.50
N LEU A 265 1.63 -6.24 16.10
CA LEU A 265 1.83 -5.66 17.43
C LEU A 265 1.98 -6.74 18.50
N GLN A 266 1.13 -7.77 18.49
CA GLN A 266 1.21 -8.90 19.40
C GLN A 266 2.51 -9.71 19.20
N HIS A 267 2.96 -9.84 17.96
CA HIS A 267 4.21 -10.51 17.64
C HIS A 267 5.42 -9.74 18.24
N TRP A 268 5.48 -8.44 18.04
CA TRP A 268 6.55 -7.61 18.61
C TRP A 268 6.53 -7.56 20.15
N MET A 269 5.36 -7.70 20.78
CA MET A 269 5.22 -7.85 22.23
C MET A 269 5.55 -9.27 22.75
N GLY A 270 5.88 -10.22 21.87
CA GLY A 270 6.14 -11.61 22.24
C GLY A 270 4.90 -12.43 22.60
N VAL A 271 3.70 -11.91 22.35
CA VAL A 271 2.42 -12.59 22.63
C VAL A 271 2.07 -13.57 21.51
N LEU A 272 2.26 -13.17 20.24
CA LEU A 272 1.99 -14.01 19.07
C LEU A 272 3.30 -14.66 18.57
N PRO A 273 3.39 -16.02 18.57
CA PRO A 273 4.57 -16.72 18.06
C PRO A 273 4.85 -16.46 16.58
N GLN A 274 6.12 -16.58 16.17
CA GLN A 274 6.55 -16.45 14.77
C GLN A 274 5.76 -17.36 13.82
N THR A 275 5.50 -18.59 14.23
CA THR A 275 4.73 -19.56 13.41
C THR A 275 3.30 -19.08 13.13
N ASP A 276 2.70 -18.36 14.06
CA ASP A 276 1.31 -17.95 13.97
C ASP A 276 1.17 -16.64 13.18
N ILE A 277 2.10 -15.69 13.32
CA ILE A 277 2.10 -14.50 12.46
C ILE A 277 2.38 -14.86 11.00
N VAL A 278 3.26 -15.84 10.73
CA VAL A 278 3.52 -16.36 9.37
C VAL A 278 2.26 -16.98 8.75
N LYS A 279 1.51 -17.76 9.53
CA LYS A 279 0.23 -18.35 9.08
C LYS A 279 -0.82 -17.27 8.87
N LEU A 280 -0.88 -16.28 9.75
CA LEU A 280 -1.84 -15.18 9.68
C LEU A 280 -1.66 -14.36 8.40
N LEU A 281 -0.43 -13.99 8.07
CA LEU A 281 -0.14 -13.17 6.88
C LEU A 281 -0.25 -13.98 5.59
N GLY A 282 0.16 -15.25 5.60
CA GLY A 282 0.25 -16.07 4.39
C GLY A 282 1.28 -15.52 3.39
N SER A 283 1.10 -15.89 2.11
CA SER A 283 1.87 -15.37 0.99
C SER A 283 0.95 -15.35 -0.23
N ARG A 284 0.42 -14.17 -0.58
CA ARG A 284 -0.55 -14.02 -1.66
C ARG A 284 -0.05 -13.04 -2.70
N ASP A 285 -0.38 -13.36 -3.94
CA ASP A 285 -0.28 -12.42 -5.05
C ASP A 285 -1.25 -11.26 -4.83
N TYR A 286 -0.77 -10.01 -4.96
CA TYR A 286 -1.58 -8.83 -4.69
C TYR A 286 -2.63 -8.60 -5.77
N GLY A 287 -2.35 -8.99 -7.02
CA GLY A 287 -3.25 -8.80 -8.15
C GLY A 287 -4.40 -9.81 -8.18
N THR A 288 -4.13 -11.06 -7.78
CA THR A 288 -5.08 -12.17 -7.87
C THR A 288 -5.63 -12.61 -6.52
N GLY A 289 -5.02 -12.20 -5.40
CA GLY A 289 -5.36 -12.67 -4.06
C GLY A 289 -5.06 -14.15 -3.80
N THR A 290 -4.54 -14.88 -4.80
CA THR A 290 -4.22 -16.30 -4.68
C THR A 290 -2.92 -16.53 -3.93
N GLU A 291 -2.79 -17.72 -3.29
CA GLU A 291 -1.55 -18.09 -2.61
C GLU A 291 -0.40 -18.20 -3.61
N THR A 292 0.72 -17.54 -3.30
CA THR A 292 1.98 -17.70 -4.02
C THR A 292 2.79 -18.85 -3.42
N GLU A 293 3.70 -19.44 -4.19
CA GLU A 293 4.63 -20.44 -3.65
C GLU A 293 5.41 -19.85 -2.47
N ARG A 294 5.42 -20.59 -1.35
CA ARG A 294 6.16 -20.17 -0.15
C ARG A 294 7.65 -20.26 -0.45
N SER A 295 8.30 -19.09 -0.57
CA SER A 295 9.76 -19.07 -0.49
C SER A 295 10.17 -19.63 0.87
N THR A 296 10.89 -20.74 0.86
CA THR A 296 11.51 -21.34 2.07
C THR A 296 12.73 -20.50 2.48
N ALA A 297 12.51 -19.29 2.98
CA ALA A 297 13.56 -18.57 3.66
C ALA A 297 13.86 -19.27 5.01
N PRO A 298 15.13 -19.45 5.40
CA PRO A 298 15.47 -20.12 6.66
C PRO A 298 14.89 -19.34 7.84
N ALA A 299 14.33 -20.07 8.81
CA ALA A 299 13.79 -19.52 10.05
C ALA A 299 14.90 -18.81 10.82
N ALA A 300 14.90 -17.49 10.81
CA ALA A 300 15.73 -16.68 11.71
C ALA A 300 15.01 -16.51 13.06
N GLY A 301 15.79 -16.45 14.15
CA GLY A 301 15.27 -16.37 15.50
C GLY A 301 14.39 -15.14 15.80
N PRO A 302 13.75 -15.09 16.97
CA PRO A 302 12.77 -14.05 17.32
C PRO A 302 13.40 -12.64 17.29
N ALA A 303 12.65 -11.70 16.67
CA ALA A 303 13.02 -10.28 16.68
C ALA A 303 12.90 -9.70 18.10
N ALA A 304 13.84 -8.83 18.49
CA ALA A 304 13.71 -8.06 19.71
C ALA A 304 12.57 -7.04 19.59
N PRO A 305 11.75 -6.81 20.63
CA PRO A 305 10.67 -5.83 20.58
C PRO A 305 11.24 -4.41 20.35
N PRO A 306 10.55 -3.58 19.53
CA PRO A 306 10.95 -2.20 19.34
C PRO A 306 10.80 -1.40 20.65
N PRO A 307 11.65 -0.39 20.90
CA PRO A 307 11.74 0.31 22.18
C PRO A 307 10.45 1.05 22.61
N ASP A 308 9.51 1.31 21.71
CA ASP A 308 8.28 2.07 21.99
C ASP A 308 6.99 1.23 21.98
N ALA A 309 7.08 -0.10 21.92
CA ALA A 309 5.90 -0.98 21.98
C ALA A 309 5.35 -1.18 23.41
N ALA A 310 6.05 -0.67 24.43
CA ALA A 310 5.57 -0.68 25.81
C ALA A 310 4.37 0.27 25.96
N GLY A 311 3.20 -0.28 26.27
CA GLY A 311 2.02 0.48 26.66
C GLY A 311 2.27 1.42 27.85
N PRO A 312 1.34 2.32 28.18
CA PRO A 312 1.52 3.29 29.25
C PRO A 312 1.84 2.55 30.55
N THR A 313 3.01 2.82 31.12
CA THR A 313 3.37 2.39 32.47
C THR A 313 2.36 2.97 33.43
N GLU A 314 1.65 2.12 34.17
CA GLU A 314 0.82 2.53 35.30
C GLU A 314 1.64 3.37 36.27
N PRO A 315 1.08 4.48 36.80
CA PRO A 315 1.79 5.25 37.82
C PRO A 315 1.93 4.40 39.09
N GLN A 316 3.17 4.21 39.54
CA GLN A 316 3.42 3.55 40.82
C GLN A 316 2.79 4.37 41.97
N PRO A 317 2.14 3.73 42.96
CA PRO A 317 1.59 4.42 44.10
C PRO A 317 2.70 5.07 44.92
N SER A 318 2.60 6.36 45.18
CA SER A 318 3.50 7.12 46.05
C SER A 318 3.37 6.58 47.44
N THR A 319 4.45 5.95 47.96
CA THR A 319 4.62 5.67 49.38
C THR A 319 5.02 6.98 50.07
N ASP A 320 4.01 7.75 50.46
CA ASP A 320 4.19 8.81 51.44
C ASP A 320 4.36 8.15 52.82
N LYS A 321 5.60 8.13 53.33
CA LYS A 321 5.88 7.88 54.75
C LYS A 321 6.14 9.23 55.36
N GLY A 322 5.14 9.71 56.11
CA GLY A 322 5.31 10.84 56.98
C GLY A 322 6.36 10.57 58.08
N GLU A 323 7.14 11.59 58.36
CA GLU A 323 7.54 12.08 59.66
C GLU A 323 7.87 13.57 59.54
#